data_0496596a528ffc3cc2dd4b4333a4bc97
#
_entry.id   0496596a528ffc3cc2dd4b4333a4bc97
#
_cell.length_a   1.000
_cell.length_b   1.000
_cell.length_c   1.000
_cell.angle_alpha   90.00
_cell.angle_beta   90.00
_cell.angle_gamma   90.00
#
_symmetry.space_group_name_H-M   'P 1'
#
loop_
_entity.id
_entity.type
_entity.pdbx_description
1 polymer ?
#
loop_
_entity_poly.entity_id
_entity_poly.type
_entity_poly.pdbx_seq_one_letter_code
_entity_poly.pdbx_strand_id
1 'polypeptide(L)'
;HGINFFTGVPDSLLKNFCGYIEDNVKKTSHIIAANEGNAIAIASGHYLATNKIPLVYMQNSGLGNAINPLLSLCDPDVYSIPMIILIGWRGEPGVKDEPQHVKQGKVQKELLDTLDIPYECISKDEKNINEKISKCVSLARKESRPVAILARKGTFEKYIIKNKNNSNNIMSREDAL
;
A
#
# COMPACT_ATOMS: atom_id res chain seq x y z
N HIS A 1 8.02 4.44 13.26
CA HIS A 1 8.82 4.48 12.04
C HIS A 1 8.78 5.85 11.34
N GLY A 2 8.02 6.83 11.87
CA GLY A 2 7.99 8.22 11.38
C GLY A 2 7.13 8.45 10.12
N ILE A 3 6.37 7.46 9.67
CA ILE A 3 5.41 7.61 8.57
C ILE A 3 4.13 8.24 9.13
N ASN A 4 3.70 9.35 8.53
CA ASN A 4 2.53 10.10 8.98
C ASN A 4 1.61 10.56 7.84
N PHE A 5 1.86 10.09 6.62
CA PHE A 5 1.01 10.32 5.45
C PHE A 5 0.73 9.00 4.73
N PHE A 6 -0.54 8.78 4.41
CA PHE A 6 -1.05 7.54 3.85
C PHE A 6 -1.92 7.85 2.64
N THR A 7 -1.73 7.12 1.56
CA THR A 7 -2.60 7.18 0.38
C THR A 7 -2.69 5.80 -0.26
N GLY A 8 -3.72 5.55 -1.02
CA GLY A 8 -3.83 4.25 -1.69
C GLY A 8 -5.24 3.93 -2.16
N VAL A 9 -5.39 2.72 -2.66
CA VAL A 9 -6.67 2.14 -3.05
C VAL A 9 -7.01 1.03 -2.06
N PRO A 10 -8.17 1.09 -1.37
CA PRO A 10 -8.55 0.09 -0.38
C PRO A 10 -8.66 -1.31 -0.97
N ASP A 11 -8.18 -2.30 -0.23
CA ASP A 11 -8.27 -3.72 -0.55
C ASP A 11 -8.86 -4.51 0.62
N SER A 12 -9.60 -5.56 0.32
CA SER A 12 -10.26 -6.41 1.32
C SER A 12 -9.27 -7.11 2.27
N LEU A 13 -8.07 -7.45 1.80
CA LEU A 13 -7.01 -8.05 2.61
C LEU A 13 -6.41 -7.03 3.59
N LEU A 14 -6.37 -5.76 3.20
CA LEU A 14 -5.89 -4.65 4.00
C LEU A 14 -7.02 -3.93 4.79
N LYS A 15 -8.25 -4.43 4.78
CA LYS A 15 -9.42 -3.75 5.38
C LYS A 15 -9.22 -3.32 6.83
N ASN A 16 -8.54 -4.14 7.63
CA ASN A 16 -8.31 -3.83 9.04
C ASN A 16 -7.26 -2.73 9.22
N PHE A 17 -6.22 -2.71 8.39
CA PHE A 17 -5.26 -1.62 8.30
C PHE A 17 -5.94 -0.32 7.84
N CYS A 18 -6.72 -0.36 6.76
CA CYS A 18 -7.45 0.81 6.25
C CYS A 18 -8.43 1.36 7.30
N GLY A 19 -9.18 0.50 8.00
CA GLY A 19 -10.07 0.91 9.07
C GLY A 19 -9.33 1.57 10.25
N TYR A 20 -8.16 1.05 10.61
CA TYR A 20 -7.34 1.67 11.64
C TYR A 20 -6.84 3.07 11.23
N ILE A 21 -6.37 3.22 9.99
CA ILE A 21 -5.92 4.50 9.44
C ILE A 21 -7.08 5.52 9.43
N GLU A 22 -8.25 5.11 8.96
CA GLU A 22 -9.45 5.98 8.91
C GLU A 22 -9.82 6.55 10.28
N ASP A 23 -9.71 5.76 11.34
CA ASP A 23 -10.06 6.19 12.69
C ASP A 23 -8.96 6.98 13.42
N ASN A 24 -7.68 6.75 13.09
CA ASN A 24 -6.56 7.21 13.91
C ASN A 24 -5.64 8.22 13.19
N VAL A 25 -5.81 8.42 11.89
CA VAL A 25 -5.02 9.38 11.11
C VAL A 25 -5.87 10.59 10.76
N LYS A 26 -5.30 11.78 10.80
CA LYS A 26 -5.99 13.01 10.40
C LYS A 26 -6.41 12.92 8.92
N LYS A 27 -7.61 13.39 8.58
CA LYS A 27 -8.13 13.42 7.21
C LYS A 27 -7.18 14.11 6.20
N THR A 28 -6.42 15.10 6.65
CA THR A 28 -5.40 15.78 5.83
C THR A 28 -4.15 14.94 5.58
N SER A 29 -4.00 13.83 6.28
CA SER A 29 -2.84 12.93 6.19
C SER A 29 -3.22 11.53 5.66
N HIS A 30 -4.48 11.34 5.24
CA HIS A 30 -4.96 10.13 4.60
C HIS A 30 -5.82 10.48 3.39
N ILE A 31 -5.40 10.04 2.21
CA ILE A 31 -6.11 10.29 0.94
C ILE A 31 -6.36 8.97 0.24
N ILE A 32 -7.63 8.64 0.02
CA ILE A 32 -8.03 7.53 -0.85
C ILE A 32 -7.90 8.01 -2.29
N ALA A 33 -7.06 7.32 -3.06
CA ALA A 33 -6.81 7.67 -4.46
C ALA A 33 -7.83 7.02 -5.41
N ALA A 34 -8.04 7.62 -6.57
CA ALA A 34 -8.92 7.10 -7.60
C ALA A 34 -8.37 5.80 -8.24
N ASN A 35 -7.04 5.66 -8.31
CA ASN A 35 -6.32 4.45 -8.75
C ASN A 35 -4.91 4.45 -8.17
N GLU A 36 -4.19 3.36 -8.36
CA GLU A 36 -2.87 3.14 -7.75
C GLU A 36 -1.79 4.06 -8.35
N GLY A 37 -1.85 4.36 -9.63
CA GLY A 37 -0.97 5.35 -10.27
C GLY A 37 -1.12 6.73 -9.64
N ASN A 38 -2.36 7.17 -9.39
CA ASN A 38 -2.63 8.42 -8.68
C ASN A 38 -2.12 8.37 -7.24
N ALA A 39 -2.22 7.22 -6.56
CA ALA A 39 -1.66 7.07 -5.22
C ALA A 39 -0.14 7.29 -5.20
N ILE A 40 0.59 6.72 -6.16
CA ILE A 40 2.03 6.97 -6.30
C ILE A 40 2.32 8.45 -6.55
N ALA A 41 1.56 9.11 -7.42
CA ALA A 41 1.74 10.54 -7.71
C ALA A 41 1.47 11.43 -6.49
N ILE A 42 0.40 11.16 -5.73
CA ILE A 42 0.08 11.87 -4.47
C ILE A 42 1.21 11.68 -3.45
N ALA A 43 1.68 10.44 -3.28
CA ALA A 43 2.79 10.13 -2.38
C ALA A 43 4.08 10.85 -2.78
N SER A 44 4.39 10.89 -4.07
CA SER A 44 5.54 11.60 -4.62
C SER A 44 5.46 13.10 -4.34
N GLY A 45 4.30 13.71 -4.58
CA GLY A 45 4.06 15.12 -4.27
C GLY A 45 4.23 15.43 -2.77
N HIS A 46 3.73 14.54 -1.89
CA HIS A 46 3.92 14.68 -0.45
C HIS A 46 5.41 14.64 -0.07
N TYR A 47 6.17 13.69 -0.60
CA TYR A 47 7.61 13.60 -0.33
C TYR A 47 8.36 14.84 -0.81
N LEU A 48 8.11 15.28 -2.04
CA LEU A 48 8.76 16.46 -2.62
C LEU A 48 8.46 17.74 -1.81
N ALA A 49 7.24 17.87 -1.28
CA ALA A 49 6.84 19.03 -0.48
C ALA A 49 7.35 18.99 0.96
N THR A 50 7.57 17.81 1.55
CA THR A 50 7.79 17.67 3.00
C THR A 50 9.08 16.95 3.39
N ASN A 51 9.73 16.29 2.44
CA ASN A 51 10.86 15.37 2.66
C ASN A 51 10.56 14.23 3.67
N LYS A 52 9.27 13.86 3.81
CA LYS A 52 8.82 12.78 4.69
C LYS A 52 8.35 11.60 3.85
N ILE A 53 8.84 10.39 4.19
CA ILE A 53 8.47 9.15 3.50
C ILE A 53 6.99 8.85 3.71
N PRO A 54 6.18 8.76 2.63
CA PRO A 54 4.77 8.36 2.70
C PRO A 54 4.62 6.84 2.68
N LEU A 55 3.42 6.36 3.03
CA LEU A 55 3.01 4.98 2.78
C LEU A 55 1.89 4.96 1.74
N VAL A 56 2.10 4.18 0.70
CA VAL A 56 1.08 3.85 -0.31
C VAL A 56 0.57 2.44 -0.04
N TYR A 57 -0.74 2.23 -0.05
CA TYR A 57 -1.32 0.90 0.12
C TYR A 57 -2.18 0.51 -1.09
N MET A 58 -2.13 -0.78 -1.46
CA MET A 58 -2.87 -1.31 -2.61
C MET A 58 -2.99 -2.83 -2.56
N GLN A 59 -3.88 -3.39 -3.37
CA GLN A 59 -3.86 -4.80 -3.72
C GLN A 59 -2.72 -5.08 -4.71
N ASN A 60 -2.16 -6.27 -4.72
CA ASN A 60 -1.09 -6.61 -5.69
C ASN A 60 -1.50 -6.48 -7.16
N SER A 61 -2.79 -6.64 -7.50
CA SER A 61 -3.27 -6.38 -8.87
C SER A 61 -3.12 -4.90 -9.27
N GLY A 62 -3.18 -4.00 -8.29
CA GLY A 62 -3.01 -2.56 -8.51
C GLY A 62 -1.57 -2.15 -8.86
N LEU A 63 -0.58 -3.01 -8.58
CA LEU A 63 0.80 -2.72 -8.95
C LEU A 63 0.96 -2.48 -10.47
N GLY A 64 0.16 -3.18 -11.29
CA GLY A 64 0.14 -2.95 -12.74
C GLY A 64 -0.19 -1.51 -13.14
N ASN A 65 -1.09 -0.85 -12.42
CA ASN A 65 -1.44 0.57 -12.63
C ASN A 65 -0.36 1.54 -12.11
N ALA A 66 0.52 1.07 -11.24
CA ALA A 66 1.56 1.87 -10.60
C ALA A 66 2.93 1.75 -11.29
N ILE A 67 3.12 0.81 -12.23
CA ILE A 67 4.42 0.56 -12.87
C ILE A 67 4.99 1.83 -13.49
N ASN A 68 4.21 2.52 -14.32
CA ASN A 68 4.71 3.70 -15.00
C ASN A 68 5.21 4.79 -14.01
N PRO A 69 4.44 5.28 -13.04
CA PRO A 69 4.96 6.29 -12.11
C PRO A 69 6.08 5.76 -11.20
N LEU A 70 6.12 4.48 -10.89
CA LEU A 70 7.24 3.92 -10.12
C LEU A 70 8.55 3.99 -10.91
N LEU A 71 8.54 3.64 -12.19
CA LEU A 71 9.74 3.65 -13.03
C LEU A 71 10.07 5.04 -13.61
N SER A 72 9.05 5.81 -14.01
CA SER A 72 9.27 7.09 -14.71
C SER A 72 9.34 8.30 -13.78
N LEU A 73 9.03 8.13 -12.48
CA LEU A 73 9.04 9.20 -11.49
C LEU A 73 9.86 8.84 -10.25
N CYS A 74 9.62 7.66 -9.65
CA CYS A 74 10.17 7.34 -8.33
C CYS A 74 11.54 6.64 -8.38
N ASP A 75 11.92 6.11 -9.55
CA ASP A 75 13.16 5.37 -9.73
C ASP A 75 14.39 6.21 -9.32
N PRO A 76 15.44 5.59 -8.74
CA PRO A 76 16.69 6.27 -8.40
C PRO A 76 17.37 7.00 -9.55
N ASP A 77 17.24 6.50 -10.78
CA ASP A 77 17.79 7.12 -11.99
C ASP A 77 16.95 8.30 -12.51
N VAL A 78 15.79 8.59 -11.89
CA VAL A 78 14.89 9.68 -12.29
C VAL A 78 14.83 10.76 -11.21
N TYR A 79 13.88 10.69 -10.26
CA TYR A 79 13.75 11.69 -9.18
C TYR A 79 14.06 11.12 -7.79
N SER A 80 14.39 9.84 -7.68
CA SER A 80 14.81 9.19 -6.43
C SER A 80 13.81 9.42 -5.29
N ILE A 81 12.54 9.11 -5.50
CA ILE A 81 11.46 9.37 -4.53
C ILE A 81 11.23 8.15 -3.64
N PRO A 82 11.62 8.19 -2.36
CA PRO A 82 11.37 7.10 -1.44
C PRO A 82 9.91 7.05 -0.99
N MET A 83 9.38 5.86 -0.90
CA MET A 83 8.09 5.56 -0.29
C MET A 83 8.01 4.12 0.19
N ILE A 84 7.11 3.83 1.11
CA ILE A 84 6.76 2.46 1.48
C ILE A 84 5.50 2.07 0.73
N ILE A 85 5.52 0.92 0.05
CA ILE A 85 4.36 0.38 -0.67
C ILE A 85 3.86 -0.85 0.08
N LEU A 86 2.76 -0.72 0.81
CA LEU A 86 2.09 -1.83 1.48
C LEU A 86 1.15 -2.53 0.50
N ILE A 87 1.49 -3.75 0.14
CA ILE A 87 0.77 -4.53 -0.87
C ILE A 87 0.05 -5.70 -0.21
N GLY A 88 -1.27 -5.76 -0.32
CA GLY A 88 -2.06 -6.93 0.03
C GLY A 88 -1.81 -8.04 -0.98
N TRP A 89 -1.17 -9.15 -0.56
CA TRP A 89 -0.79 -10.24 -1.47
C TRP A 89 -1.95 -11.22 -1.68
N ARG A 90 -2.83 -10.90 -2.63
CA ARG A 90 -3.89 -11.79 -3.10
C ARG A 90 -3.32 -12.86 -4.04
N GLY A 91 -3.88 -14.07 -3.96
CA GLY A 91 -3.45 -15.19 -4.79
C GLY A 91 -2.05 -15.70 -4.47
N GLU A 92 -1.57 -15.55 -3.23
CA GLU A 92 -0.30 -16.11 -2.77
C GLU A 92 -0.26 -17.62 -3.08
N PRO A 93 0.82 -18.14 -3.69
CA PRO A 93 0.95 -19.57 -3.99
C PRO A 93 0.73 -20.44 -2.74
N GLY A 94 -0.12 -21.47 -2.89
CA GLY A 94 -0.49 -22.36 -1.78
C GLY A 94 -1.62 -21.85 -0.88
N VAL A 95 -2.10 -20.63 -1.08
CA VAL A 95 -3.23 -20.06 -0.34
C VAL A 95 -4.47 -19.98 -1.24
N LYS A 96 -5.61 -20.53 -0.76
CA LYS A 96 -6.87 -20.47 -1.51
C LYS A 96 -7.35 -19.03 -1.65
N ASP A 97 -7.57 -18.59 -2.88
CA ASP A 97 -8.10 -17.28 -3.25
C ASP A 97 -8.99 -17.39 -4.49
N GLU A 98 -9.58 -16.30 -4.92
CA GLU A 98 -10.43 -16.23 -6.11
C GLU A 98 -9.60 -16.40 -7.41
N PRO A 99 -10.18 -17.00 -8.47
CA PRO A 99 -9.45 -17.31 -9.70
C PRO A 99 -8.70 -16.13 -10.34
N GLN A 100 -9.29 -14.94 -10.30
CA GLN A 100 -8.69 -13.72 -10.86
C GLN A 100 -7.40 -13.28 -10.13
N HIS A 101 -7.18 -13.74 -8.90
CA HIS A 101 -5.99 -13.40 -8.12
C HIS A 101 -4.84 -14.39 -8.30
N VAL A 102 -5.09 -15.61 -8.79
CA VAL A 102 -4.10 -16.69 -8.85
C VAL A 102 -2.86 -16.30 -9.65
N LYS A 103 -3.04 -15.76 -10.85
CA LYS A 103 -1.91 -15.33 -11.69
C LYS A 103 -1.18 -14.13 -11.08
N GLN A 104 -1.92 -13.16 -10.58
CA GLN A 104 -1.36 -11.97 -9.93
C GLN A 104 -0.50 -12.33 -8.71
N GLY A 105 -0.99 -13.25 -7.87
CA GLY A 105 -0.24 -13.69 -6.70
C GLY A 105 1.03 -14.45 -7.06
N LYS A 106 0.97 -15.29 -8.10
CA LYS A 106 2.11 -16.09 -8.57
C LYS A 106 3.27 -15.24 -9.08
N VAL A 107 2.98 -14.16 -9.84
CA VAL A 107 4.01 -13.32 -10.47
C VAL A 107 4.47 -12.15 -9.58
N GLN A 108 3.88 -11.97 -8.41
CA GLN A 108 4.06 -10.77 -7.59
C GLN A 108 5.51 -10.48 -7.24
N LYS A 109 6.27 -11.49 -6.80
CA LYS A 109 7.68 -11.32 -6.42
C LYS A 109 8.55 -11.07 -7.64
N GLU A 110 8.40 -11.87 -8.69
CA GLU A 110 9.11 -11.72 -9.95
C GLU A 110 8.88 -10.32 -10.56
N LEU A 111 7.66 -9.79 -10.41
CA LEU A 111 7.35 -8.44 -10.87
C LEU A 111 8.12 -7.37 -10.07
N LEU A 112 8.18 -7.48 -8.74
CA LEU A 112 8.96 -6.56 -7.91
C LEU A 112 10.46 -6.67 -8.20
N ASP A 113 10.96 -7.90 -8.39
CA ASP A 113 12.35 -8.15 -8.77
C ASP A 113 12.67 -7.51 -10.15
N THR A 114 11.77 -7.64 -11.13
CA THR A 114 11.91 -7.02 -12.46
C THR A 114 11.89 -5.50 -12.42
N LEU A 115 11.13 -4.92 -11.50
CA LEU A 115 11.06 -3.47 -11.27
C LEU A 115 12.22 -2.96 -10.38
N ASP A 116 13.11 -3.82 -9.95
CA ASP A 116 14.18 -3.54 -8.98
C ASP A 116 13.65 -2.88 -7.69
N ILE A 117 12.46 -3.26 -7.23
CA ILE A 117 11.85 -2.75 -5.99
C ILE A 117 12.12 -3.74 -4.86
N PRO A 118 12.97 -3.42 -3.88
CA PRO A 118 13.22 -4.27 -2.72
C PRO A 118 11.94 -4.49 -1.93
N TYR A 119 11.78 -5.70 -1.38
CA TYR A 119 10.58 -6.01 -0.59
C TYR A 119 10.86 -6.93 0.59
N GLU A 120 9.99 -6.85 1.59
CA GLU A 120 9.88 -7.81 2.70
C GLU A 120 8.45 -8.37 2.74
N CYS A 121 8.33 -9.65 3.13
CA CYS A 121 7.03 -10.26 3.39
C CYS A 121 6.73 -10.20 4.89
N ILE A 122 5.49 -9.90 5.25
CA ILE A 122 5.00 -9.92 6.63
C ILE A 122 3.79 -10.83 6.77
N SER A 123 3.70 -11.52 7.92
CA SER A 123 2.60 -12.40 8.27
C SER A 123 2.23 -12.26 9.76
N LYS A 124 1.05 -12.75 10.12
CA LYS A 124 0.54 -12.71 11.51
C LYS A 124 1.49 -13.33 12.53
N ASP A 125 2.13 -14.45 12.17
CA ASP A 125 2.93 -15.24 13.10
C ASP A 125 4.39 -14.78 13.20
N GLU A 126 4.72 -13.67 12.56
CA GLU A 126 6.07 -13.16 12.51
C GLU A 126 6.42 -12.33 13.74
N LYS A 127 7.45 -12.76 14.49
CA LYS A 127 7.85 -12.12 15.75
C LYS A 127 8.60 -10.80 15.58
N ASN A 128 9.18 -10.56 14.39
CA ASN A 128 10.07 -9.43 14.11
C ASN A 128 9.50 -8.42 13.08
N ILE A 129 8.17 -8.28 13.02
CA ILE A 129 7.51 -7.36 12.07
C ILE A 129 8.05 -5.93 12.21
N ASN A 130 8.24 -5.43 13.44
CA ASN A 130 8.77 -4.08 13.67
C ASN A 130 10.17 -3.89 13.09
N GLU A 131 11.04 -4.89 13.19
CA GLU A 131 12.39 -4.86 12.62
C GLU A 131 12.34 -4.83 11.10
N LYS A 132 11.49 -5.65 10.48
CA LYS A 132 11.29 -5.66 9.03
C LYS A 132 10.79 -4.32 8.51
N ILE A 133 9.77 -3.74 9.17
CA ILE A 133 9.26 -2.41 8.79
C ILE A 133 10.36 -1.35 8.95
N SER A 134 11.12 -1.38 10.07
CA SER A 134 12.23 -0.46 10.28
C SER A 134 13.29 -0.58 9.21
N LYS A 135 13.63 -1.82 8.81
CA LYS A 135 14.57 -2.11 7.71
C LYS A 135 14.07 -1.53 6.39
N CYS A 136 12.79 -1.75 6.04
CA CYS A 136 12.20 -1.19 4.82
C CYS A 136 12.26 0.34 4.80
N VAL A 137 11.87 1.00 5.89
CA VAL A 137 11.90 2.47 5.98
C VAL A 137 13.34 3.01 5.93
N SER A 138 14.28 2.34 6.60
CA SER A 138 15.69 2.72 6.58
C SER A 138 16.29 2.56 5.18
N LEU A 139 15.94 1.47 4.49
CA LEU A 139 16.38 1.20 3.12
C LEU A 139 15.83 2.25 2.15
N ALA A 140 14.51 2.52 2.21
CA ALA A 140 13.87 3.53 1.37
C ALA A 140 14.55 4.91 1.54
N ARG A 141 14.86 5.29 2.79
CA ARG A 141 15.54 6.56 3.08
C ARG A 141 16.98 6.58 2.59
N LYS A 142 17.74 5.50 2.84
CA LYS A 142 19.17 5.41 2.51
C LYS A 142 19.38 5.42 1.00
N GLU A 143 18.56 4.69 0.26
CA GLU A 143 18.71 4.50 -1.18
C GLU A 143 17.81 5.42 -2.00
N SER A 144 16.97 6.25 -1.33
CA SER A 144 16.03 7.20 -1.98
C SER A 144 15.17 6.53 -3.05
N ARG A 145 14.54 5.40 -2.70
CA ARG A 145 13.75 4.56 -3.63
C ARG A 145 12.50 3.98 -2.99
N PRO A 146 11.51 3.55 -3.76
CA PRO A 146 10.38 2.77 -3.27
C PRO A 146 10.84 1.43 -2.68
N VAL A 147 10.21 1.02 -1.56
CA VAL A 147 10.40 -0.30 -0.94
C VAL A 147 9.03 -0.89 -0.64
N ALA A 148 8.81 -2.14 -1.01
CA ALA A 148 7.52 -2.80 -0.82
C ALA A 148 7.47 -3.66 0.46
N ILE A 149 6.28 -3.78 1.02
CA ILE A 149 5.94 -4.71 2.09
C ILE A 149 4.76 -5.56 1.61
N LEU A 150 4.98 -6.85 1.40
CA LEU A 150 3.95 -7.79 1.02
C LEU A 150 3.25 -8.34 2.27
N ALA A 151 2.00 -7.94 2.47
CA ALA A 151 1.18 -8.42 3.57
C ALA A 151 0.41 -9.69 3.15
N ARG A 152 0.68 -10.81 3.82
CA ARG A 152 -0.01 -12.08 3.63
C ARG A 152 -1.43 -12.05 4.19
N LYS A 153 -2.25 -12.99 3.76
CA LYS A 153 -3.62 -13.14 4.30
C LYS A 153 -3.60 -13.32 5.81
N GLY A 154 -4.40 -12.53 6.52
CA GLY A 154 -4.52 -12.58 7.98
C GLY A 154 -3.43 -11.84 8.77
N THR A 155 -2.54 -11.10 8.12
CA THR A 155 -1.48 -10.31 8.79
C THR A 155 -2.05 -9.32 9.81
N PHE A 156 -3.14 -8.65 9.47
CA PHE A 156 -3.75 -7.62 10.33
C PHE A 156 -4.86 -8.20 11.20
N GLU A 157 -4.79 -7.95 12.50
CA GLU A 157 -5.85 -8.30 13.45
C GLU A 157 -7.15 -7.57 13.10
N LYS A 158 -8.28 -8.19 13.51
CA LYS A 158 -9.60 -7.61 13.27
C LYS A 158 -9.71 -6.24 13.91
N TYR A 159 -10.02 -5.24 13.10
CA TYR A 159 -10.29 -3.87 13.53
C TYR A 159 -11.76 -3.53 13.29
N ILE A 160 -12.42 -2.94 14.28
CA ILE A 160 -13.80 -2.46 14.19
C ILE A 160 -13.74 -0.94 14.11
N ILE A 161 -14.16 -0.36 12.99
CA ILE A 161 -14.22 1.08 12.78
C ILE A 161 -15.16 1.70 13.80
N LYS A 162 -14.65 2.67 14.55
CA LYS A 162 -15.36 3.37 15.63
C LYS A 162 -16.16 4.56 15.10
N ASN A 163 -15.57 5.29 14.14
CA ASN A 163 -16.18 6.47 13.53
C ASN A 163 -17.01 6.05 12.30
N LYS A 164 -18.23 5.57 12.52
CA LYS A 164 -19.17 5.50 11.42
C LYS A 164 -19.58 6.95 11.11
N ASN A 165 -19.04 7.50 10.03
CA ASN A 165 -19.60 8.73 9.46
C ASN A 165 -21.07 8.43 9.16
N ASN A 166 -22.00 8.98 9.96
CA ASN A 166 -23.41 9.06 9.61
C ASN A 166 -23.54 10.08 8.47
N SER A 167 -23.08 9.70 7.27
CA SER A 167 -23.45 10.42 6.07
C SER A 167 -24.92 10.03 5.78
N ASN A 168 -25.86 10.88 6.20
CA ASN A 168 -27.28 10.80 5.82
C ASN A 168 -27.49 10.94 4.30
N ASN A 169 -26.44 10.94 3.50
CA ASN A 169 -26.40 11.08 2.05
C ASN A 169 -25.71 9.89 1.38
N ILE A 170 -25.92 8.68 1.86
CA ILE A 170 -25.53 7.49 1.10
C ILE A 170 -26.62 7.27 0.06
N MET A 171 -26.31 7.62 -1.18
CA MET A 171 -27.12 7.23 -2.33
C MET A 171 -27.22 5.69 -2.36
N SER A 172 -28.43 5.14 -2.47
CA SER A 172 -28.58 3.70 -2.65
C SER A 172 -28.01 3.28 -4.00
N ARG A 173 -27.72 1.98 -4.16
CA ARG A 173 -27.27 1.46 -5.46
C ARG A 173 -28.30 1.71 -6.56
N GLU A 174 -29.57 1.64 -6.21
CA GLU A 174 -30.72 1.89 -7.09
C GLU A 174 -30.81 3.37 -7.49
N ASP A 175 -30.48 4.29 -6.59
CA ASP A 175 -30.49 5.74 -6.87
C ASP A 175 -29.28 6.16 -7.74
N ALA A 176 -28.24 5.32 -7.83
CA ALA A 176 -27.03 5.59 -8.60
C ALA A 176 -27.12 5.11 -10.07
N LEU A 177 -28.17 4.37 -10.44
CA LEU A 177 -28.43 3.84 -11.77
C LEU A 177 -29.54 4.60 -12.48
#